data_e5ca49abb061dde347843379811e2424
#
_entry.id   e5ca49abb061dde347843379811e2424
#
_cell.length_a   1.000
_cell.length_b   1.000
_cell.length_c   1.000
_cell.angle_alpha   90.00
_cell.angle_beta   90.00
_cell.angle_gamma   90.00
#
_symmetry.space_group_name_H-M   'P 1'
#
loop_
_entity.id
_entity.type
_entity.pdbx_description
1 polymer ?
#
loop_
_entity_poly.entity_id
_entity_poly.type
_entity_poly.pdbx_seq_one_letter_code
_entity_poly.pdbx_strand_id
1 'polypeptide(L)'
;MSAVATDDVAASGGDRGLGRRLLAYVRPYRLGVAGAVALLLLEAGLALVGPLLTQRAIDVAIPARDADLLLRLGLWFLAALLLSFVAEYAQTVLTAWVGQRVMSDLRRQIFERLQRLSIPFFDRQPVGRLVTRVTSDVETLNELFSSGVVTVIGDLATLLAISAMMLAIDWRLALVAFAVLPAMGLVVAIFRRAMREAFRDIRGAVARMNGDLQEYLSGVRVVQLFHREAAVGSAFDAVNRAHRDAQLRSITLYALFFPVVEVLTAAAVALLLWYGGLQHLGGTLTVGVLAAFIQLVRRFFQPLQDLAEKFNLLQSAMASGERIFRLLDTPIEVPEP
;
A
#
# COMPACT_ATOMS: atom_id res chain seq x y z
N MET A 1 -8.11 -22.20 32.09
CA MET A 1 -8.67 -23.16 31.16
C MET A 1 -9.77 -22.46 30.38
N SER A 2 -9.42 -22.04 29.24
CA SER A 2 -9.90 -22.49 27.94
C SER A 2 -11.28 -21.91 27.56
N ALA A 3 -11.29 -20.80 26.87
CA ALA A 3 -12.15 -20.49 25.73
C ALA A 3 -11.58 -19.23 25.04
N VAL A 4 -10.34 -19.30 24.59
CA VAL A 4 -9.86 -18.47 23.47
C VAL A 4 -10.31 -19.24 22.24
N ALA A 5 -11.58 -19.17 21.94
CA ALA A 5 -12.18 -19.83 20.80
C ALA A 5 -12.65 -18.78 19.81
N THR A 6 -12.00 -18.76 18.65
CA THR A 6 -12.65 -18.97 17.36
C THR A 6 -13.83 -18.04 17.04
N ASP A 7 -13.65 -16.70 17.22
CA ASP A 7 -14.52 -15.69 16.59
C ASP A 7 -13.91 -15.13 15.28
N ASP A 8 -12.79 -15.66 14.83
CA ASP A 8 -12.03 -15.10 13.69
C ASP A 8 -12.38 -15.74 12.33
N VAL A 9 -13.36 -16.63 12.24
CA VAL A 9 -13.67 -17.31 10.97
C VAL A 9 -15.18 -17.29 10.69
N ALA A 10 -15.69 -16.12 10.32
CA ALA A 10 -16.96 -16.01 9.60
C ALA A 10 -16.95 -14.75 8.72
N ALA A 11 -15.98 -14.67 7.83
CA ALA A 11 -15.92 -13.60 6.82
C ALA A 11 -16.33 -14.16 5.46
N SER A 12 -17.61 -14.17 5.13
CA SER A 12 -18.03 -14.41 3.74
C SER A 12 -19.37 -13.77 3.32
N GLY A 13 -19.87 -12.80 4.08
CA GLY A 13 -21.17 -12.18 3.72
C GLY A 13 -21.24 -10.65 3.80
N GLY A 14 -20.19 -9.97 4.32
CA GLY A 14 -20.29 -8.56 4.74
C GLY A 14 -19.56 -7.51 3.88
N ASP A 15 -18.77 -7.91 2.90
CA ASP A 15 -17.76 -7.03 2.25
C ASP A 15 -18.37 -5.77 1.61
N ARG A 16 -19.50 -5.88 0.89
CA ARG A 16 -20.14 -4.73 0.23
C ARG A 16 -20.87 -3.80 1.19
N GLY A 17 -21.41 -4.33 2.30
CA GLY A 17 -22.08 -3.54 3.34
C GLY A 17 -21.09 -2.71 4.16
N LEU A 18 -19.95 -3.28 4.49
CA LEU A 18 -18.90 -2.64 5.29
C LEU A 18 -18.27 -1.46 4.54
N GLY A 19 -17.88 -1.65 3.27
CA GLY A 19 -17.34 -0.58 2.45
C GLY A 19 -18.29 0.61 2.31
N ARG A 20 -19.61 0.34 2.13
CA ARG A 20 -20.63 1.39 2.07
C ARG A 20 -20.76 2.16 3.39
N ARG A 21 -20.68 1.48 4.53
CA ARG A 21 -20.71 2.11 5.86
C ARG A 21 -19.47 2.97 6.09
N LEU A 22 -18.29 2.49 5.73
CA LEU A 22 -17.04 3.26 5.80
C LEU A 22 -17.11 4.52 4.93
N LEU A 23 -17.63 4.40 3.70
CA LEU A 23 -17.85 5.57 2.83
C LEU A 23 -18.85 6.58 3.39
N ALA A 24 -19.82 6.15 4.20
CA ALA A 24 -20.76 7.06 4.84
C ALA A 24 -20.05 8.02 5.82
N TYR A 25 -19.00 7.59 6.51
CA TYR A 25 -18.21 8.46 7.41
C TYR A 25 -17.38 9.50 6.64
N VAL A 26 -17.06 9.25 5.38
CA VAL A 26 -16.34 10.19 4.52
C VAL A 26 -17.30 11.24 3.93
N ARG A 27 -18.59 10.95 3.85
CA ARG A 27 -19.59 11.83 3.23
C ARG A 27 -19.63 13.27 3.77
N PRO A 28 -19.49 13.55 5.09
CA PRO A 28 -19.43 14.92 5.61
C PRO A 28 -18.22 15.70 5.07
N TYR A 29 -17.15 15.02 4.73
CA TYR A 29 -15.86 15.57 4.28
C TYR A 29 -15.68 15.51 2.77
N ARG A 30 -16.78 15.38 2.00
CA ARG A 30 -16.77 15.22 0.53
C ARG A 30 -15.97 16.27 -0.23
N LEU A 31 -15.97 17.53 0.26
CA LEU A 31 -15.19 18.61 -0.36
C LEU A 31 -13.68 18.39 -0.17
N GLY A 32 -13.25 17.96 1.02
CA GLY A 32 -11.86 17.61 1.27
C GLY A 32 -11.41 16.42 0.41
N VAL A 33 -12.26 15.38 0.31
CA VAL A 33 -11.98 14.22 -0.56
C VAL A 33 -11.93 14.61 -2.02
N ALA A 34 -12.87 15.42 -2.50
CA ALA A 34 -12.87 15.91 -3.88
C ALA A 34 -11.62 16.75 -4.17
N GLY A 35 -11.19 17.60 -3.22
CA GLY A 35 -9.94 18.36 -3.31
C GLY A 35 -8.71 17.45 -3.37
N ALA A 36 -8.64 16.41 -2.52
CA ALA A 36 -7.55 15.44 -2.56
C ALA A 36 -7.49 14.67 -3.88
N VAL A 37 -8.65 14.23 -4.41
CA VAL A 37 -8.73 13.57 -5.72
C VAL A 37 -8.35 14.52 -6.86
N ALA A 38 -8.77 15.78 -6.81
CA ALA A 38 -8.37 16.79 -7.82
C ALA A 38 -6.86 17.02 -7.82
N LEU A 39 -6.23 17.10 -6.64
CA LEU A 39 -4.78 17.22 -6.51
C LEU A 39 -4.05 15.98 -7.03
N LEU A 40 -4.56 14.78 -6.76
CA LEU A 40 -4.03 13.52 -7.34
C LEU A 40 -4.09 13.49 -8.87
N LEU A 41 -5.21 13.92 -9.44
CA LEU A 41 -5.35 14.00 -10.90
C LEU A 41 -4.42 15.05 -11.50
N LEU A 42 -4.24 16.19 -10.82
CA LEU A 42 -3.27 17.21 -11.19
C LEU A 42 -1.85 16.64 -11.17
N GLU A 43 -1.48 15.91 -10.11
CA GLU A 43 -0.17 15.27 -9.97
C GLU A 43 0.07 14.23 -11.06
N ALA A 44 -0.92 13.37 -11.35
CA ALA A 44 -0.85 12.41 -12.45
C ALA A 44 -0.65 13.12 -13.81
N GLY A 45 -1.30 14.26 -14.02
CA GLY A 45 -1.09 15.10 -15.22
C GLY A 45 0.31 15.73 -15.27
N LEU A 46 0.77 16.28 -14.15
CA LEU A 46 2.11 16.89 -14.04
C LEU A 46 3.24 15.87 -14.23
N ALA A 47 3.02 14.62 -13.84
CA ALA A 47 3.95 13.52 -14.07
C ALA A 47 4.26 13.30 -15.57
N LEU A 48 3.33 13.67 -16.46
CA LEU A 48 3.50 13.56 -17.91
C LEU A 48 4.25 14.75 -18.54
N VAL A 49 4.30 15.88 -17.85
CA VAL A 49 4.90 17.11 -18.37
C VAL A 49 6.40 16.95 -18.60
N GLY A 50 7.11 16.30 -17.66
CA GLY A 50 8.56 16.07 -17.77
C GLY A 50 8.96 15.34 -19.05
N PRO A 51 8.41 14.15 -19.35
CA PRO A 51 8.67 13.42 -20.59
C PRO A 51 8.37 14.24 -21.86
N LEU A 52 7.25 14.99 -21.89
CA LEU A 52 6.89 15.82 -23.03
C LEU A 52 7.85 16.99 -23.27
N LEU A 53 8.25 17.66 -22.19
CA LEU A 53 9.23 18.76 -22.29
C LEU A 53 10.60 18.23 -22.72
N THR A 54 11.01 17.05 -22.24
CA THR A 54 12.25 16.39 -22.66
C THR A 54 12.20 16.03 -24.14
N GLN A 55 11.09 15.46 -24.60
CA GLN A 55 10.87 15.18 -26.02
C GLN A 55 11.04 16.46 -26.85
N ARG A 56 10.37 17.54 -26.47
CA ARG A 56 10.40 18.81 -27.22
C ARG A 56 11.78 19.47 -27.21
N ALA A 57 12.51 19.34 -26.11
CA ALA A 57 13.89 19.83 -26.01
C ALA A 57 14.81 19.10 -27.00
N ILE A 58 14.71 17.76 -27.06
CA ILE A 58 15.58 16.92 -27.92
C ILE A 58 15.19 17.08 -29.40
N ASP A 59 13.91 17.11 -29.72
CA ASP A 59 13.44 17.08 -31.11
C ASP A 59 13.41 18.45 -31.78
N VAL A 60 13.26 19.54 -30.99
CA VAL A 60 13.05 20.88 -31.55
C VAL A 60 14.16 21.85 -31.12
N ALA A 61 14.36 22.05 -29.81
CA ALA A 61 15.24 23.10 -29.32
C ALA A 61 16.73 22.85 -29.64
N ILE A 62 17.19 21.61 -29.42
CA ILE A 62 18.60 21.23 -29.66
C ILE A 62 18.95 21.25 -31.13
N PRO A 63 18.18 20.66 -32.08
CA PRO A 63 18.49 20.72 -33.50
C PRO A 63 18.43 22.15 -34.09
N ALA A 64 17.48 22.96 -33.59
CA ALA A 64 17.35 24.36 -33.97
C ALA A 64 18.46 25.28 -33.38
N ARG A 65 19.26 24.77 -32.42
CA ARG A 65 20.22 25.56 -31.61
C ARG A 65 19.58 26.77 -30.93
N ASP A 66 18.31 26.66 -30.58
CA ASP A 66 17.54 27.75 -29.95
C ASP A 66 17.72 27.68 -28.42
N ALA A 67 18.69 28.44 -27.92
CA ALA A 67 19.01 28.54 -26.50
C ALA A 67 17.85 29.15 -25.69
N ASP A 68 17.08 30.07 -26.27
CA ASP A 68 15.96 30.71 -25.58
C ASP A 68 14.79 29.75 -25.41
N LEU A 69 14.52 28.91 -26.41
CA LEU A 69 13.52 27.86 -26.32
C LEU A 69 13.95 26.83 -25.28
N LEU A 70 15.23 26.43 -25.28
CA LEU A 70 15.76 25.49 -24.32
C LEU A 70 15.65 26.00 -22.87
N LEU A 71 15.98 27.27 -22.65
CA LEU A 71 15.83 27.92 -21.34
C LEU A 71 14.34 27.92 -20.91
N ARG A 72 13.43 28.28 -21.82
CA ARG A 72 11.98 28.30 -21.54
C ARG A 72 11.48 26.89 -21.18
N LEU A 73 11.88 25.85 -21.92
CA LEU A 73 11.51 24.46 -21.59
C LEU A 73 12.06 24.03 -20.22
N GLY A 74 13.30 24.42 -19.90
CA GLY A 74 13.90 24.18 -18.57
C GLY A 74 13.13 24.89 -17.44
N LEU A 75 12.73 26.13 -17.66
CA LEU A 75 11.91 26.88 -16.69
C LEU A 75 10.51 26.24 -16.51
N TRP A 76 9.87 25.81 -17.60
CA TRP A 76 8.60 25.07 -17.52
C TRP A 76 8.75 23.73 -16.80
N PHE A 77 9.87 23.02 -17.02
CA PHE A 77 10.16 21.77 -16.30
C PHE A 77 10.30 22.04 -14.80
N LEU A 78 11.05 23.08 -14.41
CA LEU A 78 11.22 23.47 -13.01
C LEU A 78 9.87 23.91 -12.40
N ALA A 79 9.08 24.70 -13.13
CA ALA A 79 7.76 25.11 -12.68
C ALA A 79 6.81 23.92 -12.46
N ALA A 80 6.81 22.95 -13.39
CA ALA A 80 6.03 21.73 -13.26
C ALA A 80 6.48 20.89 -12.05
N LEU A 81 7.79 20.80 -11.80
CA LEU A 81 8.35 20.08 -10.64
C LEU A 81 7.94 20.75 -9.31
N LEU A 82 8.05 22.08 -9.24
CA LEU A 82 7.62 22.83 -8.04
C LEU A 82 6.11 22.72 -7.82
N LEU A 83 5.33 22.78 -8.91
CA LEU A 83 3.87 22.61 -8.81
C LEU A 83 3.50 21.18 -8.38
N SER A 84 4.20 20.14 -8.87
CA SER A 84 4.03 18.76 -8.41
C SER A 84 4.33 18.64 -6.93
N PHE A 85 5.43 19.22 -6.46
CA PHE A 85 5.79 19.19 -5.03
C PHE A 85 4.70 19.86 -4.17
N VAL A 86 4.19 21.03 -4.59
CA VAL A 86 3.12 21.71 -3.85
C VAL A 86 1.82 20.90 -3.88
N ALA A 87 1.49 20.29 -5.02
CA ALA A 87 0.29 19.45 -5.16
C ALA A 87 0.37 18.21 -4.28
N GLU A 88 1.50 17.49 -4.28
CA GLU A 88 1.77 16.31 -3.43
C GLU A 88 1.69 16.67 -1.94
N TYR A 89 2.35 17.77 -1.53
CA TYR A 89 2.29 18.25 -0.16
C TYR A 89 0.85 18.58 0.25
N ALA A 90 0.14 19.37 -0.55
CA ALA A 90 -1.24 19.75 -0.27
C ALA A 90 -2.18 18.55 -0.23
N GLN A 91 -2.02 17.60 -1.16
CA GLN A 91 -2.77 16.34 -1.21
C GLN A 91 -2.53 15.50 0.05
N THR A 92 -1.26 15.31 0.45
CA THR A 92 -0.89 14.52 1.63
C THR A 92 -1.49 15.14 2.91
N VAL A 93 -1.33 16.46 3.10
CA VAL A 93 -1.89 17.17 4.26
C VAL A 93 -3.41 17.09 4.28
N LEU A 94 -4.05 17.31 3.13
CA LEU A 94 -5.52 17.29 3.03
C LEU A 94 -6.08 15.89 3.30
N THR A 95 -5.45 14.86 2.77
CA THR A 95 -5.83 13.46 3.01
C THR A 95 -5.65 13.07 4.47
N ALA A 96 -4.51 13.41 5.07
CA ALA A 96 -4.25 13.17 6.49
C ALA A 96 -5.26 13.92 7.36
N TRP A 97 -5.59 15.16 7.03
CA TRP A 97 -6.59 15.96 7.76
C TRP A 97 -7.97 15.32 7.69
N VAL A 98 -8.44 14.90 6.51
CA VAL A 98 -9.72 14.20 6.34
C VAL A 98 -9.71 12.90 7.13
N GLY A 99 -8.66 12.09 7.01
CA GLY A 99 -8.51 10.83 7.74
C GLY A 99 -8.63 11.02 9.26
N GLN A 100 -7.89 11.98 9.82
CA GLN A 100 -7.92 12.27 11.26
C GLN A 100 -9.29 12.79 11.73
N ARG A 101 -10.00 13.58 10.91
CA ARG A 101 -11.37 14.02 11.23
C ARG A 101 -12.35 12.86 11.29
N VAL A 102 -12.32 11.99 10.27
CA VAL A 102 -13.15 10.77 10.24
C VAL A 102 -12.85 9.87 11.43
N MET A 103 -11.57 9.69 11.78
CA MET A 103 -11.18 8.88 12.94
C MET A 103 -11.60 9.50 14.27
N SER A 104 -11.53 10.82 14.40
CA SER A 104 -12.02 11.53 15.58
C SER A 104 -13.54 11.31 15.77
N ASP A 105 -14.33 11.41 14.69
CA ASP A 105 -15.77 11.17 14.74
C ASP A 105 -16.07 9.71 15.09
N LEU A 106 -15.32 8.77 14.51
CA LEU A 106 -15.50 7.34 14.78
C LEU A 106 -15.16 7.00 16.25
N ARG A 107 -14.02 7.50 16.76
CA ARG A 107 -13.64 7.31 18.18
C ARG A 107 -14.69 7.86 19.12
N ARG A 108 -15.23 9.06 18.83
CA ARG A 108 -16.30 9.66 19.63
C ARG A 108 -17.55 8.77 19.63
N GLN A 109 -18.00 8.31 18.49
CA GLN A 109 -19.17 7.43 18.39
C GLN A 109 -18.97 6.10 19.11
N ILE A 110 -17.78 5.49 18.99
CA ILE A 110 -17.46 4.25 19.72
C ILE A 110 -17.52 4.51 21.23
N PHE A 111 -16.93 5.62 21.69
CA PHE A 111 -16.90 5.96 23.11
C PHE A 111 -18.30 6.26 23.66
N GLU A 112 -19.11 7.06 22.95
CA GLU A 112 -20.51 7.32 23.31
C GLU A 112 -21.34 6.02 23.36
N ARG A 113 -21.08 5.09 22.40
CA ARG A 113 -21.76 3.79 22.41
C ARG A 113 -21.35 2.96 23.62
N LEU A 114 -20.07 2.88 23.93
CA LEU A 114 -19.57 2.15 25.09
C LEU A 114 -20.21 2.65 26.40
N GLN A 115 -20.38 3.96 26.58
CA GLN A 115 -21.00 4.52 27.79
C GLN A 115 -22.48 4.17 27.96
N ARG A 116 -23.17 3.77 26.87
CA ARG A 116 -24.59 3.40 26.88
C ARG A 116 -24.81 1.88 26.96
N LEU A 117 -23.77 1.07 26.89
CA LEU A 117 -23.91 -0.39 26.98
C LEU A 117 -24.15 -0.83 28.41
N SER A 118 -24.93 -1.93 28.57
CA SER A 118 -25.27 -2.52 29.86
C SER A 118 -24.06 -3.14 30.58
N ILE A 119 -24.09 -3.20 31.91
CA ILE A 119 -23.04 -3.81 32.74
C ILE A 119 -22.74 -5.26 32.31
N PRO A 120 -23.73 -6.14 32.03
CA PRO A 120 -23.47 -7.50 31.55
C PRO A 120 -22.63 -7.60 30.28
N PHE A 121 -22.62 -6.56 29.44
CA PHE A 121 -21.73 -6.51 28.28
C PHE A 121 -20.26 -6.44 28.72
N PHE A 122 -19.95 -5.59 29.70
CA PHE A 122 -18.58 -5.42 30.21
C PHE A 122 -18.10 -6.65 30.99
N ASP A 123 -19.00 -7.37 31.68
CA ASP A 123 -18.67 -8.61 32.37
C ASP A 123 -18.25 -9.74 31.40
N ARG A 124 -18.77 -9.71 30.16
CA ARG A 124 -18.46 -10.70 29.11
C ARG A 124 -17.31 -10.30 28.22
N GLN A 125 -16.89 -9.03 28.22
CA GLN A 125 -15.87 -8.50 27.31
C GLN A 125 -14.67 -7.97 28.10
N PRO A 126 -13.44 -8.52 27.86
CA PRO A 126 -12.23 -7.98 28.49
C PRO A 126 -12.00 -6.51 28.11
N VAL A 127 -11.76 -5.65 29.11
CA VAL A 127 -11.54 -4.21 28.91
C VAL A 127 -10.42 -3.93 27.90
N GLY A 128 -9.32 -4.72 27.93
CA GLY A 128 -8.22 -4.60 26.97
C GLY A 128 -8.67 -4.75 25.51
N ARG A 129 -9.66 -5.63 25.23
CA ARG A 129 -10.22 -5.80 23.88
C ARG A 129 -11.02 -4.56 23.44
N LEU A 130 -11.73 -3.91 24.35
CA LEU A 130 -12.46 -2.67 24.07
C LEU A 130 -11.49 -1.51 23.80
N VAL A 131 -10.41 -1.43 24.57
CA VAL A 131 -9.36 -0.42 24.37
C VAL A 131 -8.73 -0.59 22.98
N THR A 132 -8.37 -1.81 22.56
CA THR A 132 -7.80 -2.04 21.22
C THR A 132 -8.75 -1.65 20.09
N ARG A 133 -10.07 -1.77 20.27
CA ARG A 133 -11.05 -1.31 19.27
C ARG A 133 -11.06 0.21 19.09
N VAL A 134 -10.92 0.97 20.19
CA VAL A 134 -10.91 2.45 20.14
C VAL A 134 -9.56 2.99 19.65
N THR A 135 -8.47 2.23 19.84
CA THR A 135 -7.12 2.63 19.49
C THR A 135 -6.64 1.97 18.19
N SER A 136 -6.14 0.75 18.27
CA SER A 136 -5.45 0.07 17.15
C SER A 136 -6.39 -0.23 15.96
N ASP A 137 -7.65 -0.64 16.20
CA ASP A 137 -8.57 -0.92 15.11
C ASP A 137 -8.95 0.36 14.35
N VAL A 138 -9.15 1.47 15.08
CA VAL A 138 -9.40 2.79 14.46
C VAL A 138 -8.17 3.27 13.71
N GLU A 139 -6.94 3.06 14.24
CA GLU A 139 -5.71 3.45 13.55
C GLU A 139 -5.51 2.67 12.24
N THR A 140 -5.83 1.37 12.23
CA THR A 140 -5.79 0.56 10.99
C THR A 140 -6.76 1.10 9.93
N LEU A 141 -7.93 1.61 10.34
CA LEU A 141 -8.85 2.30 9.42
C LEU A 141 -8.28 3.64 8.95
N ASN A 142 -7.60 4.38 9.82
CA ASN A 142 -6.91 5.62 9.43
C ASN A 142 -5.87 5.36 8.33
N GLU A 143 -5.04 4.34 8.48
CA GLU A 143 -4.06 3.94 7.46
C GLU A 143 -4.74 3.60 6.13
N LEU A 144 -5.89 2.91 6.15
CA LEU A 144 -6.65 2.63 4.93
C LEU A 144 -7.12 3.91 4.24
N PHE A 145 -7.67 4.87 4.97
CA PHE A 145 -8.19 6.11 4.39
C PHE A 145 -7.09 7.06 3.96
N SER A 146 -6.02 7.22 4.75
CA SER A 146 -4.95 8.18 4.50
C SER A 146 -3.93 7.71 3.48
N SER A 147 -3.55 6.44 3.51
CA SER A 147 -2.50 5.88 2.64
C SER A 147 -2.98 4.74 1.74
N GLY A 148 -4.13 4.12 2.03
CA GLY A 148 -4.64 2.99 1.26
C GLY A 148 -5.44 3.40 0.04
N VAL A 149 -6.66 3.91 0.25
CA VAL A 149 -7.61 4.20 -0.85
C VAL A 149 -7.10 5.32 -1.76
N VAL A 150 -6.56 6.39 -1.15
CA VAL A 150 -6.11 7.57 -1.89
C VAL A 150 -4.92 7.22 -2.79
N THR A 151 -3.94 6.48 -2.26
CA THR A 151 -2.78 6.04 -3.05
C THR A 151 -3.21 5.13 -4.20
N VAL A 152 -4.10 4.16 -3.97
CA VAL A 152 -4.59 3.26 -5.03
C VAL A 152 -5.29 4.06 -6.15
N ILE A 153 -6.10 5.07 -5.81
CA ILE A 153 -6.73 5.94 -6.81
C ILE A 153 -5.67 6.72 -7.60
N GLY A 154 -4.66 7.27 -6.91
CA GLY A 154 -3.54 7.99 -7.52
C GLY A 154 -2.73 7.10 -8.45
N ASP A 155 -2.38 5.90 -8.01
CA ASP A 155 -1.65 4.90 -8.79
C ASP A 155 -2.40 4.49 -10.05
N LEU A 156 -3.70 4.22 -9.93
CA LEU A 156 -4.56 3.91 -11.08
C LEU A 156 -4.67 5.10 -12.03
N ALA A 157 -4.86 6.31 -11.53
CA ALA A 157 -4.91 7.52 -12.35
C ALA A 157 -3.60 7.74 -13.11
N THR A 158 -2.46 7.57 -12.43
CA THR A 158 -1.12 7.69 -13.01
C THR A 158 -0.88 6.62 -14.07
N LEU A 159 -1.23 5.34 -13.80
CA LEU A 159 -1.14 4.26 -14.78
C LEU A 159 -1.98 4.53 -16.02
N LEU A 160 -3.23 4.98 -15.84
CA LEU A 160 -4.11 5.32 -16.95
C LEU A 160 -3.59 6.52 -17.76
N ALA A 161 -3.10 7.56 -17.07
CA ALA A 161 -2.55 8.74 -17.71
C ALA A 161 -1.28 8.43 -18.52
N ILE A 162 -0.35 7.65 -17.95
CA ILE A 162 0.87 7.20 -18.65
C ILE A 162 0.49 6.30 -19.83
N SER A 163 -0.41 5.32 -19.65
CA SER A 163 -0.84 4.43 -20.72
C SER A 163 -1.49 5.19 -21.88
N ALA A 164 -2.40 6.11 -21.56
CA ALA A 164 -3.05 6.95 -22.55
C ALA A 164 -2.03 7.81 -23.31
N MET A 165 -1.07 8.40 -22.61
CA MET A 165 0.00 9.20 -23.22
C MET A 165 0.88 8.35 -24.13
N MET A 166 1.33 7.18 -23.68
CA MET A 166 2.14 6.27 -24.51
C MET A 166 1.41 5.87 -25.79
N LEU A 167 0.13 5.50 -25.68
CA LEU A 167 -0.71 5.15 -26.85
C LEU A 167 -0.96 6.34 -27.78
N ALA A 168 -1.08 7.55 -27.25
CA ALA A 168 -1.28 8.76 -28.03
C ALA A 168 -0.02 9.22 -28.78
N ILE A 169 1.17 9.00 -28.22
CA ILE A 169 2.45 9.34 -28.88
C ILE A 169 2.77 8.32 -29.96
N ASP A 170 2.85 7.03 -29.62
CA ASP A 170 3.08 5.94 -30.55
C ASP A 170 2.54 4.63 -30.00
N TRP A 171 1.45 4.13 -30.58
CA TRP A 171 0.80 2.90 -30.12
C TRP A 171 1.65 1.64 -30.31
N ARG A 172 2.55 1.63 -31.32
CA ARG A 172 3.43 0.47 -31.58
C ARG A 172 4.51 0.36 -30.52
N LEU A 173 5.15 1.48 -30.17
CA LEU A 173 6.09 1.54 -29.05
C LEU A 173 5.42 1.21 -27.72
N ALA A 174 4.19 1.69 -27.51
CA ALA A 174 3.42 1.38 -26.31
C ALA A 174 3.18 -0.15 -26.19
N LEU A 175 2.81 -0.83 -27.27
CA LEU A 175 2.65 -2.29 -27.27
C LEU A 175 3.94 -3.03 -26.98
N VAL A 176 5.07 -2.57 -27.49
CA VAL A 176 6.41 -3.15 -27.18
C VAL A 176 6.72 -2.99 -25.70
N ALA A 177 6.46 -1.83 -25.11
CA ALA A 177 6.62 -1.62 -23.67
C ALA A 177 5.70 -2.52 -22.84
N PHE A 178 4.45 -2.65 -23.24
CA PHE A 178 3.45 -3.48 -22.56
C PHE A 178 3.69 -4.98 -22.72
N ALA A 179 4.48 -5.41 -23.70
CA ALA A 179 4.83 -6.83 -23.88
C ALA A 179 5.58 -7.43 -22.65
N VAL A 180 6.18 -6.59 -21.80
CA VAL A 180 6.83 -7.03 -20.56
C VAL A 180 5.82 -7.23 -19.41
N LEU A 181 4.60 -6.66 -19.49
CA LEU A 181 3.59 -6.76 -18.42
C LEU A 181 3.18 -8.19 -18.06
N PRO A 182 2.98 -9.13 -19.00
CA PRO A 182 2.67 -10.52 -18.66
C PRO A 182 3.78 -11.18 -17.83
N ALA A 183 5.06 -10.93 -18.18
CA ALA A 183 6.20 -11.44 -17.43
C ALA A 183 6.25 -10.82 -16.03
N MET A 184 6.00 -9.51 -15.91
CA MET A 184 5.89 -8.81 -14.63
C MET A 184 4.77 -9.39 -13.77
N GLY A 185 3.58 -9.58 -14.35
CA GLY A 185 2.43 -10.18 -13.66
C GLY A 185 2.74 -11.59 -13.12
N LEU A 186 3.45 -12.40 -13.91
CA LEU A 186 3.89 -13.73 -13.48
C LEU A 186 4.87 -13.65 -12.31
N VAL A 187 5.88 -12.79 -12.38
CA VAL A 187 6.86 -12.58 -11.29
C VAL A 187 6.15 -12.14 -10.01
N VAL A 188 5.25 -11.14 -10.09
CA VAL A 188 4.46 -10.69 -8.95
C VAL A 188 3.60 -11.81 -8.37
N ALA A 189 2.97 -12.63 -9.22
CA ALA A 189 2.13 -13.76 -8.76
C ALA A 189 2.96 -14.83 -8.02
N ILE A 190 4.13 -15.18 -8.56
CA ILE A 190 5.07 -16.14 -7.93
C ILE A 190 5.54 -15.58 -6.59
N PHE A 191 5.99 -14.32 -6.56
CA PHE A 191 6.45 -13.66 -5.34
C PHE A 191 5.37 -13.63 -4.27
N ARG A 192 4.13 -13.22 -4.60
CA ARG A 192 2.99 -13.20 -3.65
C ARG A 192 2.70 -14.57 -3.06
N ARG A 193 2.84 -15.65 -3.86
CA ARG A 193 2.64 -17.01 -3.36
C ARG A 193 3.74 -17.40 -2.38
N ALA A 194 5.00 -17.19 -2.75
CA ALA A 194 6.15 -17.50 -1.91
C ALA A 194 6.12 -16.70 -0.58
N MET A 195 5.79 -15.42 -0.64
CA MET A 195 5.68 -14.57 0.53
C MET A 195 4.55 -14.98 1.48
N ARG A 196 3.40 -15.42 0.96
CA ARG A 196 2.32 -15.96 1.80
C ARG A 196 2.75 -17.21 2.60
N GLU A 197 3.57 -18.05 1.98
CA GLU A 197 4.13 -19.24 2.65
C GLU A 197 5.14 -18.81 3.73
N ALA A 198 6.08 -17.93 3.39
CA ALA A 198 7.06 -17.40 4.34
C ALA A 198 6.40 -16.72 5.56
N PHE A 199 5.37 -15.90 5.34
CA PHE A 199 4.63 -15.27 6.45
C PHE A 199 3.83 -16.27 7.30
N ARG A 200 3.36 -17.37 6.73
CA ARG A 200 2.76 -18.46 7.54
C ARG A 200 3.79 -19.12 8.44
N ASP A 201 4.98 -19.40 7.89
CA ASP A 201 6.10 -19.99 8.64
C ASP A 201 6.53 -19.06 9.79
N ILE A 202 6.67 -17.75 9.51
CA ILE A 202 7.00 -16.74 10.53
C ILE A 202 5.93 -16.73 11.64
N ARG A 203 4.64 -16.65 11.30
CA ARG A 203 3.57 -16.64 12.30
C ARG A 203 3.57 -17.92 13.14
N GLY A 204 3.79 -19.07 12.53
CA GLY A 204 3.91 -20.34 13.24
C GLY A 204 5.12 -20.38 14.20
N ALA A 205 6.25 -19.79 13.78
CA ALA A 205 7.44 -19.71 14.62
C ALA A 205 7.25 -18.73 15.79
N VAL A 206 6.64 -17.57 15.54
CA VAL A 206 6.30 -16.58 16.59
C VAL A 206 5.31 -17.17 17.59
N ALA A 207 4.28 -17.90 17.13
CA ALA A 207 3.30 -18.52 18.03
C ALA A 207 3.97 -19.55 18.96
N ARG A 208 4.86 -20.39 18.43
CA ARG A 208 5.65 -21.34 19.25
C ARG A 208 6.54 -20.61 20.24
N MET A 209 7.30 -19.60 19.77
CA MET A 209 8.18 -18.81 20.63
C MET A 209 7.41 -18.15 21.79
N ASN A 210 6.24 -17.57 21.52
CA ASN A 210 5.40 -16.95 22.54
C ASN A 210 4.85 -17.99 23.53
N GLY A 211 4.46 -19.19 23.03
CA GLY A 211 4.02 -20.30 23.89
C GLY A 211 5.12 -20.75 24.85
N ASP A 212 6.32 -21.00 24.33
CA ASP A 212 7.48 -21.44 25.13
C ASP A 212 7.89 -20.35 26.14
N LEU A 213 7.93 -19.07 25.71
CA LEU A 213 8.21 -17.94 26.63
C LEU A 213 7.18 -17.87 27.77
N GLN A 214 5.89 -18.00 27.44
CA GLN A 214 4.84 -17.98 28.46
C GLN A 214 5.00 -19.16 29.44
N GLU A 215 5.29 -20.37 28.94
CA GLU A 215 5.51 -21.56 29.78
C GLU A 215 6.71 -21.38 30.69
N TYR A 216 7.88 -20.96 30.12
CA TYR A 216 9.12 -20.83 30.87
C TYR A 216 9.07 -19.68 31.90
N LEU A 217 8.45 -18.54 31.55
CA LEU A 217 8.31 -17.42 32.48
C LEU A 217 7.30 -17.73 33.59
N SER A 218 6.20 -18.41 33.28
CA SER A 218 5.22 -18.84 34.29
C SER A 218 5.79 -19.91 35.24
N GLY A 219 6.65 -20.78 34.69
CA GLY A 219 7.31 -21.85 35.43
C GLY A 219 8.71 -21.51 35.93
N VAL A 220 9.14 -20.24 35.89
CA VAL A 220 10.54 -19.86 36.21
C VAL A 220 11.04 -20.34 37.56
N ARG A 221 10.17 -20.36 38.58
CA ARG A 221 10.52 -20.88 39.92
C ARG A 221 10.87 -22.38 39.89
N VAL A 222 10.16 -23.16 39.07
CA VAL A 222 10.43 -24.59 38.90
C VAL A 222 11.73 -24.79 38.14
N VAL A 223 11.98 -24.02 37.09
CA VAL A 223 13.24 -24.06 36.33
C VAL A 223 14.43 -23.78 37.23
N GLN A 224 14.37 -22.75 38.07
CA GLN A 224 15.42 -22.36 39.01
C GLN A 224 15.59 -23.39 40.16
N LEU A 225 14.49 -23.89 40.72
CA LEU A 225 14.54 -24.87 41.81
C LEU A 225 15.21 -26.16 41.37
N PHE A 226 15.05 -26.57 40.12
CA PHE A 226 15.64 -27.80 39.58
C PHE A 226 16.91 -27.57 38.75
N HIS A 227 17.46 -26.36 38.77
CA HIS A 227 18.65 -25.97 38.02
C HIS A 227 18.61 -26.35 36.52
N ARG A 228 17.47 -26.09 35.86
CA ARG A 228 17.22 -26.50 34.47
C ARG A 228 17.41 -25.35 33.47
N GLU A 229 18.04 -24.22 33.86
CA GLU A 229 18.20 -23.02 33.06
C GLU A 229 18.92 -23.31 31.74
N ALA A 230 20.00 -24.12 31.78
CA ALA A 230 20.74 -24.50 30.59
C ALA A 230 19.90 -25.33 29.60
N ALA A 231 19.07 -26.24 30.10
CA ALA A 231 18.20 -27.08 29.27
C ALA A 231 17.07 -26.24 28.61
N VAL A 232 16.44 -25.35 29.38
CA VAL A 232 15.41 -24.43 28.90
C VAL A 232 16.02 -23.45 27.90
N GLY A 233 17.22 -22.89 28.19
CA GLY A 233 17.93 -22.01 27.29
C GLY A 233 18.23 -22.66 25.93
N SER A 234 18.69 -23.94 25.95
CA SER A 234 18.96 -24.68 24.69
C SER A 234 17.68 -24.97 23.90
N ALA A 235 16.57 -25.30 24.58
CA ALA A 235 15.28 -25.50 23.94
C ALA A 235 14.74 -24.22 23.30
N PHE A 236 14.79 -23.11 24.04
CA PHE A 236 14.40 -21.80 23.52
C PHE A 236 15.26 -21.36 22.33
N ASP A 237 16.58 -21.61 22.36
CA ASP A 237 17.48 -21.27 21.26
C ASP A 237 17.13 -22.05 19.97
N ALA A 238 16.63 -23.28 20.07
CA ALA A 238 16.15 -24.03 18.90
C ALA A 238 14.92 -23.35 18.25
N VAL A 239 13.97 -22.88 19.06
CA VAL A 239 12.77 -22.19 18.57
C VAL A 239 13.15 -20.80 17.99
N ASN A 240 14.08 -20.10 18.65
CA ASN A 240 14.59 -18.81 18.18
C ASN A 240 15.32 -18.94 16.83
N ARG A 241 16.11 -20.03 16.66
CA ARG A 241 16.72 -20.33 15.33
C ARG A 241 15.66 -20.60 14.29
N ALA A 242 14.62 -21.35 14.57
CA ALA A 242 13.53 -21.58 13.62
C ALA A 242 12.82 -20.29 13.21
N HIS A 243 12.60 -19.38 14.16
CA HIS A 243 12.06 -18.04 13.86
C HIS A 243 13.02 -17.22 12.99
N ARG A 244 14.32 -17.18 13.32
CA ARG A 244 15.35 -16.52 12.52
C ARG A 244 15.35 -17.05 11.08
N ASP A 245 15.33 -18.38 10.90
CA ASP A 245 15.42 -18.99 9.57
C ASP A 245 14.17 -18.69 8.73
N ALA A 246 12.99 -18.64 9.34
CA ALA A 246 11.76 -18.19 8.69
C ALA A 246 11.86 -16.72 8.27
N GLN A 247 12.42 -15.84 9.10
CA GLN A 247 12.66 -14.43 8.77
C GLN A 247 13.67 -14.27 7.64
N LEU A 248 14.79 -14.99 7.68
CA LEU A 248 15.81 -14.95 6.62
C LEU A 248 15.21 -15.38 5.27
N ARG A 249 14.33 -16.39 5.25
CA ARG A 249 13.63 -16.79 4.03
C ARG A 249 12.79 -15.65 3.45
N SER A 250 12.05 -14.93 4.29
CA SER A 250 11.27 -13.77 3.87
C SER A 250 12.16 -12.65 3.32
N ILE A 251 13.25 -12.33 4.02
CA ILE A 251 14.22 -11.31 3.59
C ILE A 251 14.86 -11.69 2.24
N THR A 252 15.22 -12.96 2.05
CA THR A 252 15.80 -13.44 0.79
C THR A 252 14.81 -13.29 -0.37
N LEU A 253 13.52 -13.56 -0.15
CA LEU A 253 12.49 -13.36 -1.17
C LEU A 253 12.38 -11.87 -1.55
N TYR A 254 12.37 -10.96 -0.59
CA TYR A 254 12.39 -9.51 -0.86
C TYR A 254 13.65 -9.07 -1.59
N ALA A 255 14.82 -9.53 -1.12
CA ALA A 255 16.10 -9.21 -1.72
C ALA A 255 16.23 -9.67 -3.19
N LEU A 256 15.48 -10.72 -3.57
CA LEU A 256 15.44 -11.20 -4.96
C LEU A 256 14.36 -10.47 -5.79
N PHE A 257 13.25 -10.08 -5.19
CA PHE A 257 12.10 -9.50 -5.90
C PHE A 257 12.46 -8.18 -6.60
N PHE A 258 13.03 -7.23 -5.87
CA PHE A 258 13.34 -5.91 -6.43
C PHE A 258 14.35 -5.95 -7.60
N PRO A 259 15.49 -6.67 -7.52
CA PRO A 259 16.37 -6.83 -8.66
C PRO A 259 15.72 -7.50 -9.87
N VAL A 260 14.84 -8.49 -9.67
CA VAL A 260 14.12 -9.14 -10.78
C VAL A 260 13.17 -8.14 -11.47
N VAL A 261 12.45 -7.32 -10.71
CA VAL A 261 11.59 -6.25 -11.25
C VAL A 261 12.44 -5.21 -12.00
N GLU A 262 13.61 -4.85 -11.47
CA GLU A 262 14.53 -3.92 -12.12
C GLU A 262 15.06 -4.48 -13.45
N VAL A 263 15.42 -5.76 -13.49
CA VAL A 263 15.84 -6.45 -14.74
C VAL A 263 14.70 -6.46 -15.76
N LEU A 264 13.45 -6.71 -15.36
CA LEU A 264 12.31 -6.64 -16.28
C LEU A 264 12.07 -5.21 -16.79
N THR A 265 12.23 -4.21 -15.93
CA THR A 265 12.16 -2.81 -16.35
C THR A 265 13.28 -2.45 -17.32
N ALA A 266 14.50 -2.91 -17.05
CA ALA A 266 15.62 -2.73 -17.97
C ALA A 266 15.40 -3.46 -19.31
N ALA A 267 14.81 -4.66 -19.28
CA ALA A 267 14.42 -5.39 -20.49
C ALA A 267 13.38 -4.62 -21.33
N ALA A 268 12.38 -4.00 -20.68
CA ALA A 268 11.43 -3.12 -21.38
C ALA A 268 12.12 -1.94 -22.04
N VAL A 269 13.06 -1.28 -21.34
CA VAL A 269 13.87 -0.19 -21.90
C VAL A 269 14.75 -0.68 -23.05
N ALA A 270 15.38 -1.86 -22.93
CA ALA A 270 16.21 -2.45 -24.00
C ALA A 270 15.38 -2.76 -25.24
N LEU A 271 14.18 -3.32 -25.08
CA LEU A 271 13.24 -3.57 -26.19
C LEU A 271 12.81 -2.25 -26.86
N LEU A 272 12.54 -1.21 -26.10
CA LEU A 272 12.23 0.11 -26.62
C LEU A 272 13.39 0.72 -27.38
N LEU A 273 14.61 0.61 -26.87
CA LEU A 273 15.82 1.08 -27.55
C LEU A 273 16.06 0.33 -28.84
N TRP A 274 15.90 -0.99 -28.84
CA TRP A 274 16.06 -1.82 -30.04
C TRP A 274 15.01 -1.51 -31.09
N TYR A 275 13.72 -1.63 -30.74
CA TYR A 275 12.64 -1.42 -31.69
C TYR A 275 12.49 0.05 -32.11
N GLY A 276 12.53 0.98 -31.14
CA GLY A 276 12.46 2.42 -31.40
C GLY A 276 13.70 2.95 -32.14
N GLY A 277 14.89 2.37 -31.86
CA GLY A 277 16.10 2.66 -32.61
C GLY A 277 15.99 2.24 -34.09
N LEU A 278 15.46 1.05 -34.38
CA LEU A 278 15.18 0.62 -35.76
C LEU A 278 14.19 1.56 -36.48
N GLN A 279 13.15 2.00 -35.78
CA GLN A 279 12.18 2.97 -36.34
C GLN A 279 12.82 4.35 -36.57
N HIS A 280 13.71 4.78 -35.67
CA HIS A 280 14.47 6.01 -35.84
C HIS A 280 15.38 5.96 -37.09
N LEU A 281 16.12 4.87 -37.25
CA LEU A 281 16.95 4.64 -38.45
C LEU A 281 16.11 4.62 -39.75
N GLY A 282 14.85 4.16 -39.67
CA GLY A 282 13.87 4.22 -40.76
C GLY A 282 13.22 5.58 -40.96
N GLY A 283 13.57 6.59 -40.16
CA GLY A 283 13.05 7.97 -40.26
C GLY A 283 11.59 8.16 -39.77
N THR A 284 11.02 7.16 -39.12
CA THR A 284 9.62 7.18 -38.66
C THR A 284 9.46 7.66 -37.21
N LEU A 285 10.54 7.68 -36.42
CA LEU A 285 10.53 8.04 -35.02
C LEU A 285 11.66 9.02 -34.68
N THR A 286 11.38 9.98 -33.78
CA THR A 286 12.40 10.92 -33.28
C THR A 286 13.10 10.41 -32.02
N VAL A 287 14.33 10.90 -31.77
CA VAL A 287 15.09 10.54 -30.56
C VAL A 287 14.39 11.02 -29.30
N GLY A 288 13.71 12.20 -29.36
CA GLY A 288 12.98 12.75 -28.23
C GLY A 288 11.77 11.90 -27.84
N VAL A 289 11.05 11.32 -28.81
CA VAL A 289 9.98 10.33 -28.53
C VAL A 289 10.55 9.12 -27.78
N LEU A 290 11.69 8.58 -28.24
CA LEU A 290 12.31 7.44 -27.56
C LEU A 290 12.72 7.78 -26.12
N ALA A 291 13.30 8.97 -25.90
CA ALA A 291 13.66 9.47 -24.57
C ALA A 291 12.44 9.65 -23.65
N ALA A 292 11.33 10.17 -24.19
CA ALA A 292 10.07 10.29 -23.46
C ALA A 292 9.51 8.91 -23.06
N PHE A 293 9.52 7.93 -23.98
CA PHE A 293 9.06 6.57 -23.70
C PHE A 293 9.88 5.89 -22.61
N ILE A 294 11.19 6.05 -22.59
CA ILE A 294 12.06 5.49 -21.53
C ILE A 294 11.64 6.07 -20.15
N GLN A 295 11.38 7.37 -20.08
CA GLN A 295 10.92 8.01 -18.84
C GLN A 295 9.52 7.52 -18.43
N LEU A 296 8.59 7.42 -19.38
CA LEU A 296 7.22 6.94 -19.12
C LEU A 296 7.22 5.49 -18.64
N VAL A 297 8.00 4.60 -19.26
CA VAL A 297 8.09 3.20 -18.86
C VAL A 297 8.63 3.06 -17.44
N ARG A 298 9.68 3.79 -17.07
CA ARG A 298 10.21 3.75 -15.70
C ARG A 298 9.17 4.19 -14.66
N ARG A 299 8.39 5.21 -14.95
CA ARG A 299 7.30 5.70 -14.09
C ARG A 299 6.10 4.76 -14.05
N PHE A 300 5.87 4.01 -15.13
CA PHE A 300 4.74 3.07 -15.22
C PHE A 300 4.88 1.86 -14.29
N PHE A 301 6.10 1.36 -14.08
CA PHE A 301 6.30 0.18 -13.25
C PHE A 301 6.25 0.46 -11.73
N GLN A 302 6.44 1.69 -11.30
CA GLN A 302 6.41 2.06 -9.87
C GLN A 302 5.04 1.82 -9.23
N PRO A 303 3.92 2.34 -9.74
CA PRO A 303 2.60 2.10 -9.16
C PRO A 303 2.19 0.62 -9.10
N LEU A 304 2.69 -0.21 -10.04
CA LEU A 304 2.41 -1.65 -10.03
C LEU A 304 3.03 -2.37 -8.83
N GLN A 305 4.18 -1.88 -8.34
CA GLN A 305 4.82 -2.41 -7.14
C GLN A 305 4.04 -2.00 -5.89
N ASP A 306 3.61 -0.74 -5.81
CA ASP A 306 2.90 -0.17 -4.67
C ASP A 306 1.52 -0.84 -4.46
N LEU A 307 0.79 -1.13 -5.54
CA LEU A 307 -0.50 -1.83 -5.48
C LEU A 307 -0.42 -3.23 -4.84
N ALA A 308 0.71 -3.93 -4.99
CA ALA A 308 0.89 -5.26 -4.40
C ALA A 308 0.90 -5.23 -2.87
N GLU A 309 1.39 -4.16 -2.25
CA GLU A 309 1.47 -3.99 -0.79
C GLU A 309 0.14 -3.55 -0.18
N LYS A 310 -0.64 -2.74 -0.89
CA LYS A 310 -1.90 -2.16 -0.39
C LYS A 310 -3.02 -3.18 -0.15
N PHE A 311 -2.95 -4.36 -0.78
CA PHE A 311 -3.95 -5.40 -0.58
C PHE A 311 -4.00 -5.93 0.86
N ASN A 312 -2.86 -6.06 1.53
CA ASN A 312 -2.80 -6.50 2.92
C ASN A 312 -3.40 -5.45 3.88
N LEU A 313 -3.13 -4.16 3.60
CA LEU A 313 -3.73 -3.06 4.36
C LEU A 313 -5.26 -3.08 4.25
N LEU A 314 -5.79 -3.27 3.04
CA LEU A 314 -7.24 -3.37 2.82
C LEU A 314 -7.86 -4.52 3.63
N GLN A 315 -7.26 -5.72 3.62
CA GLN A 315 -7.76 -6.86 4.39
C GLN A 315 -7.74 -6.59 5.91
N SER A 316 -6.65 -6.00 6.42
CA SER A 316 -6.52 -5.66 7.84
C SER A 316 -7.57 -4.64 8.26
N ALA A 317 -7.76 -3.60 7.45
CA ALA A 317 -8.75 -2.55 7.70
C ALA A 317 -10.19 -3.06 7.63
N MET A 318 -10.49 -3.99 6.69
CA MET A 318 -11.81 -4.63 6.63
C MET A 318 -12.11 -5.43 7.91
N ALA A 319 -11.17 -6.22 8.41
CA ALA A 319 -11.32 -6.95 9.67
C ALA A 319 -11.50 -6.01 10.87
N SER A 320 -10.72 -4.92 10.95
CA SER A 320 -10.86 -3.90 12.02
C SER A 320 -12.20 -3.18 11.93
N GLY A 321 -12.63 -2.81 10.72
CA GLY A 321 -13.94 -2.20 10.46
C GLY A 321 -15.10 -3.08 10.90
N GLU A 322 -15.04 -4.39 10.60
CA GLU A 322 -16.07 -5.34 11.03
C GLU A 322 -16.19 -5.39 12.57
N ARG A 323 -15.06 -5.46 13.28
CA ARG A 323 -15.03 -5.45 14.75
C ARG A 323 -15.63 -4.17 15.33
N ILE A 324 -15.30 -3.02 14.74
CA ILE A 324 -15.81 -1.71 15.16
C ILE A 324 -17.32 -1.63 14.92
N PHE A 325 -17.79 -1.98 13.72
CA PHE A 325 -19.22 -1.90 13.42
C PHE A 325 -20.04 -2.91 14.22
N ARG A 326 -19.53 -4.10 14.49
CA ARG A 326 -20.17 -5.06 15.40
C ARG A 326 -20.35 -4.46 16.80
N LEU A 327 -19.39 -3.69 17.30
CA LEU A 327 -19.50 -2.98 18.57
C LEU A 327 -20.56 -1.87 18.50
N LEU A 328 -20.58 -1.07 17.44
CA LEU A 328 -21.55 0.01 17.24
C LEU A 328 -22.98 -0.50 17.08
N ASP A 329 -23.16 -1.69 16.52
CA ASP A 329 -24.45 -2.35 16.29
C ASP A 329 -24.93 -3.16 17.51
N THR A 330 -24.12 -3.31 18.58
CA THR A 330 -24.52 -4.01 19.79
C THR A 330 -25.76 -3.33 20.40
N PRO A 331 -26.87 -4.04 20.64
CA PRO A 331 -28.09 -3.44 21.17
C PRO A 331 -27.88 -2.88 22.58
N ILE A 332 -28.57 -1.76 22.89
CA ILE A 332 -28.63 -1.22 24.24
C ILE A 332 -29.80 -1.96 24.95
N GLU A 333 -29.46 -2.80 25.91
CA GLU A 333 -30.45 -3.64 26.63
C GLU A 333 -31.24 -2.85 27.67
N VAL A 334 -30.72 -1.69 28.10
CA VAL A 334 -31.44 -0.79 29.06
C VAL A 334 -31.84 0.47 28.31
N PRO A 335 -33.16 0.67 28.05
CA PRO A 335 -33.62 1.91 27.46
C PRO A 335 -33.41 3.09 28.41
N GLU A 336 -33.14 4.26 27.86
CA GLU A 336 -33.12 5.50 28.63
C GLU A 336 -34.53 5.76 29.20
N PRO A 337 -34.65 6.24 30.45
CA PRO A 337 -35.95 6.55 31.09
C PRO A 337 -36.68 7.69 30.37
#